data_821059fd9681c747f6f2d4053692a9b5
#
_entry.id   821059fd9681c747f6f2d4053692a9b5
#
_cell.length_a   1.000
_cell.length_b   1.000
_cell.length_c   1.000
_cell.angle_alpha   90.00
_cell.angle_beta   90.00
_cell.angle_gamma   90.00
#
_symmetry.space_group_name_H-M   'P 1'
#
loop_
_entity.id
_entity.type
_entity.pdbx_description
1 polymer ?
#
loop_
_entity_poly.entity_id
_entity_poly.type
_entity_poly.pdbx_seq_one_letter_code
_entity_poly.pdbx_strand_id
1 'polypeptide(L)'
;IRDCLLSRGLGDVYKRQTVHAATDVTGFSFLGHLHEMMGGKLSCIIDARMVPVLPGAEKAADDFLYTAAGQRNRNHTGPYVTFENVPFAMEEVLFDPQTSGGLLLAVLPEEANALEAELQAAGLPAKIVGEIIPKTEQEITVKY
;
A
#
# COMPACT_ATOMS: atom_id res chain seq x y z
N ILE A 1 0.60 25.51 1.83
CA ILE A 1 -0.05 24.22 1.51
C ILE A 1 -0.24 24.24 0.00
N ARG A 2 0.57 23.49 -0.73
CA ARG A 2 0.41 23.32 -2.18
C ARG A 2 -0.50 22.12 -2.40
N ASP A 3 -1.74 22.39 -2.80
CA ASP A 3 -2.64 21.35 -3.27
C ASP A 3 -2.04 20.72 -4.52
N CYS A 4 -1.66 19.45 -4.43
CA CYS A 4 -1.30 18.67 -5.60
C CYS A 4 -2.53 18.59 -6.52
N LEU A 5 -2.35 18.76 -7.83
CA LEU A 5 -3.46 18.75 -8.82
C LEU A 5 -4.28 17.44 -8.80
N LEU A 6 -3.70 16.35 -8.32
CA LEU A 6 -4.38 15.07 -8.07
C LEU A 6 -5.36 15.13 -6.89
N SER A 7 -5.17 16.05 -5.92
CA SER A 7 -6.03 16.17 -4.76
C SER A 7 -7.37 16.86 -5.06
N ARG A 8 -7.50 17.62 -6.14
CA ARG A 8 -8.75 18.33 -6.48
C ARG A 8 -9.86 17.38 -6.90
N GLY A 9 -9.57 16.34 -7.66
CA GLY A 9 -10.55 15.30 -8.00
C GLY A 9 -10.88 14.37 -6.83
N LEU A 10 -9.88 14.03 -6.03
CA LEU A 10 -10.02 13.22 -4.83
C LEU A 10 -10.73 13.97 -3.70
N GLY A 11 -10.55 15.30 -3.58
CA GLY A 11 -11.14 16.08 -2.51
C GLY A 11 -12.66 16.01 -2.40
N ASP A 12 -13.37 15.81 -3.51
CA ASP A 12 -14.84 15.65 -3.49
C ASP A 12 -15.26 14.23 -3.15
N VAL A 13 -14.45 13.23 -3.48
CA VAL A 13 -14.65 11.83 -3.08
C VAL A 13 -14.41 11.67 -1.59
N TYR A 14 -13.35 12.27 -1.03
CA TYR A 14 -13.06 12.27 0.41
C TYR A 14 -14.15 12.90 1.28
N LYS A 15 -14.85 13.90 0.77
CA LYS A 15 -15.90 14.60 1.55
C LYS A 15 -17.15 13.74 1.78
N ARG A 16 -17.30 12.65 1.06
CA ARG A 16 -18.49 11.76 1.13
C ARG A 16 -18.26 10.50 1.94
N GLN A 17 -17.02 10.21 2.31
CA GLN A 17 -16.64 8.95 2.95
C GLN A 17 -15.78 9.19 4.17
N THR A 18 -15.86 8.30 5.15
CA THR A 18 -15.06 8.39 6.38
C THR A 18 -13.68 7.76 6.13
N VAL A 19 -12.70 8.57 5.75
CA VAL A 19 -11.30 8.16 5.66
C VAL A 19 -10.67 8.29 7.05
N HIS A 20 -10.27 7.17 7.65
CA HIS A 20 -9.65 7.13 8.98
C HIS A 20 -8.17 7.49 8.95
N ALA A 21 -7.47 7.11 7.89
CA ALA A 21 -6.08 7.45 7.65
C ALA A 21 -5.79 7.46 6.15
N ALA A 22 -4.82 8.29 5.76
CA ALA A 22 -4.34 8.39 4.39
C ALA A 22 -2.85 8.71 4.39
N THR A 23 -2.09 8.08 3.52
CA THR A 23 -0.69 8.40 3.25
C THR A 23 -0.40 8.25 1.76
N ASP A 24 0.54 9.04 1.25
CA ASP A 24 1.14 8.83 -0.05
C ASP A 24 2.24 7.76 0.04
N VAL A 25 2.28 6.89 -0.94
CA VAL A 25 3.31 5.84 -1.03
C VAL A 25 4.51 6.40 -1.79
N THR A 26 5.61 6.62 -1.06
CA THR A 26 6.81 7.26 -1.58
C THR A 26 8.09 6.49 -1.20
N GLY A 27 9.14 7.15 -0.79
CA GLY A 27 10.48 6.59 -0.59
C GLY A 27 10.62 5.47 0.44
N PHE A 28 9.69 5.39 1.40
CA PHE A 28 9.69 4.30 2.39
C PHE A 28 8.93 3.06 1.92
N SER A 29 8.53 3.00 0.67
CA SER A 29 7.82 1.89 0.04
C SER A 29 6.37 1.72 0.50
N PHE A 30 5.65 0.78 -0.13
CA PHE A 30 4.29 0.41 0.29
C PHE A 30 4.28 -0.09 1.75
N LEU A 31 5.15 -1.03 2.09
CA LEU A 31 5.18 -1.63 3.43
C LEU A 31 5.67 -0.68 4.51
N GLY A 32 6.62 0.22 4.20
CA GLY A 32 7.08 1.23 5.16
C GLY A 32 5.99 2.22 5.53
N HIS A 33 5.27 2.76 4.55
CA HIS A 33 4.17 3.68 4.82
C HIS A 33 2.96 2.99 5.47
N LEU A 34 2.71 1.71 5.14
CA LEU A 34 1.70 0.90 5.83
C LEU A 34 2.07 0.70 7.31
N HIS A 35 3.34 0.40 7.61
CA HIS A 35 3.85 0.30 8.98
C HIS A 35 3.65 1.61 9.76
N GLU A 36 3.99 2.76 9.16
CA GLU A 36 3.74 4.07 9.77
C GLU A 36 2.23 4.28 10.05
N MET A 37 1.37 3.91 9.10
CA MET A 37 -0.08 4.03 9.26
C MET A 37 -0.63 3.16 10.38
N MET A 38 -0.11 1.94 10.60
CA MET A 38 -0.51 1.05 11.70
C MET A 38 -0.10 1.61 13.06
N GLY A 39 0.98 2.37 13.14
CA GLY A 39 1.43 3.10 14.34
C GLY A 39 1.68 2.23 15.56
N GLY A 40 1.97 0.94 15.37
CA GLY A 40 2.17 -0.04 16.44
C GLY A 40 0.89 -0.43 17.22
N LYS A 41 -0.27 0.11 16.85
CA LYS A 41 -1.55 -0.06 17.57
C LYS A 41 -2.51 -1.03 16.89
N LEU A 42 -2.32 -1.26 15.61
CA LEU A 42 -3.16 -2.11 14.77
C LEU A 42 -2.29 -3.13 14.03
N SER A 43 -2.93 -4.10 13.42
CA SER A 43 -2.33 -5.04 12.48
C SER A 43 -3.13 -5.03 11.17
N CYS A 44 -2.56 -5.59 10.11
CA CYS A 44 -3.26 -5.71 8.84
C CYS A 44 -2.89 -6.99 8.10
N ILE A 45 -3.80 -7.41 7.21
CA ILE A 45 -3.60 -8.52 6.28
C ILE A 45 -3.72 -7.95 4.87
N ILE A 46 -2.68 -8.15 4.07
CA ILE A 46 -2.58 -7.67 2.69
C ILE A 46 -2.60 -8.84 1.72
N ASP A 47 -3.40 -8.75 0.67
CA ASP A 47 -3.32 -9.64 -0.50
C ASP A 47 -2.40 -8.98 -1.54
N ALA A 48 -1.20 -9.53 -1.70
CA ALA A 48 -0.20 -8.98 -2.61
C ALA A 48 -0.66 -8.93 -4.07
N ARG A 49 -1.54 -9.86 -4.49
CA ARG A 49 -2.11 -9.90 -5.86
C ARG A 49 -3.01 -8.70 -6.16
N MET A 50 -3.56 -8.09 -5.12
CA MET A 50 -4.46 -6.94 -5.26
C MET A 50 -3.72 -5.61 -5.27
N VAL A 51 -2.45 -5.57 -4.88
CA VAL A 51 -1.63 -4.36 -4.93
C VAL A 51 -1.37 -3.99 -6.39
N PRO A 52 -1.78 -2.78 -6.86
CA PRO A 52 -1.51 -2.35 -8.21
C PRO A 52 0.00 -2.20 -8.45
N VAL A 53 0.56 -3.02 -9.31
CA VAL A 53 1.98 -3.05 -9.65
C VAL A 53 2.17 -2.67 -11.11
N LEU A 54 3.20 -1.88 -11.42
CA LEU A 54 3.53 -1.54 -12.79
C LEU A 54 3.93 -2.79 -13.60
N PRO A 55 3.48 -2.91 -14.85
CA PRO A 55 3.88 -4.01 -15.72
C PRO A 55 5.40 -4.15 -15.79
N GLY A 56 5.91 -5.34 -15.53
CA GLY A 56 7.33 -5.66 -15.58
C GLY A 56 8.11 -5.42 -14.27
N ALA A 57 7.52 -4.85 -13.23
CA ALA A 57 8.21 -4.61 -11.96
C ALA A 57 8.64 -5.93 -11.28
N GLU A 58 7.75 -6.92 -11.20
CA GLU A 58 8.09 -8.24 -10.65
C GLU A 58 9.19 -8.92 -11.48
N LYS A 59 9.10 -8.85 -12.82
CA LYS A 59 10.16 -9.39 -13.67
C LYS A 59 11.50 -8.69 -13.43
N ALA A 60 11.52 -7.38 -13.26
CA ALA A 60 12.74 -6.65 -12.94
C ALA A 60 13.33 -7.12 -11.59
N ALA A 61 12.50 -7.35 -10.60
CA ALA A 61 12.93 -7.90 -9.31
C ALA A 61 13.45 -9.34 -9.43
N ASP A 62 12.84 -10.21 -10.24
CA ASP A 62 13.35 -11.54 -10.57
C ASP A 62 14.72 -11.49 -11.26
N ASP A 63 14.94 -10.50 -12.09
CA ASP A 63 16.22 -10.25 -12.77
C ASP A 63 17.23 -9.52 -11.85
N PHE A 64 16.96 -9.43 -10.53
CA PHE A 64 17.78 -8.75 -9.50
C PHE A 64 17.99 -7.25 -9.73
N LEU A 65 17.07 -6.59 -10.43
CA LEU A 65 17.10 -5.15 -10.67
C LEU A 65 16.32 -4.40 -9.58
N TYR A 66 16.80 -4.44 -8.35
CA TYR A 66 16.24 -3.72 -7.23
C TYR A 66 17.23 -2.74 -6.62
N THR A 67 16.71 -1.79 -5.83
CA THR A 67 17.50 -0.65 -5.38
C THR A 67 18.12 -0.87 -3.99
N ALA A 68 19.25 -0.21 -3.72
CA ALA A 68 19.82 -0.17 -2.37
C ALA A 68 18.84 0.48 -1.35
N ALA A 69 17.93 1.34 -1.82
CA ALA A 69 16.91 1.94 -0.98
C ALA A 69 15.84 0.91 -0.59
N GLY A 70 15.43 0.03 -1.52
CA GLY A 70 14.54 -1.11 -1.22
C GLY A 70 15.13 -2.02 -0.15
N GLN A 71 16.42 -2.31 -0.23
CA GLN A 71 17.08 -3.12 0.80
C GLN A 71 17.13 -2.41 2.17
N ARG A 72 17.30 -1.09 2.21
CA ARG A 72 17.19 -0.33 3.47
C ARG A 72 15.77 -0.37 4.04
N ASN A 73 14.74 -0.24 3.17
CA ASN A 73 13.34 -0.35 3.57
C ASN A 73 13.05 -1.76 4.13
N ARG A 74 13.53 -2.82 3.45
CA ARG A 74 13.39 -4.20 3.92
C ARG A 74 14.05 -4.41 5.28
N ASN A 75 15.25 -3.89 5.49
CA ASN A 75 15.94 -3.99 6.77
C ASN A 75 15.22 -3.24 7.91
N HIS A 76 14.59 -2.11 7.60
CA HIS A 76 13.87 -1.30 8.58
C HIS A 76 12.49 -1.89 8.92
N THR A 77 11.70 -2.19 7.91
CA THR A 77 10.29 -2.57 8.07
C THR A 77 10.09 -4.10 8.15
N GLY A 78 11.01 -4.88 7.57
CA GLY A 78 10.91 -6.33 7.51
C GLY A 78 10.64 -7.04 8.85
N PRO A 79 11.21 -6.61 9.99
CA PRO A 79 10.90 -7.18 11.30
C PRO A 79 9.41 -7.14 11.69
N TYR A 80 8.61 -6.27 11.07
CA TYR A 80 7.19 -6.11 11.33
C TYR A 80 6.30 -6.82 10.32
N VAL A 81 6.91 -7.48 9.30
CA VAL A 81 6.20 -8.10 8.16
C VAL A 81 6.41 -9.59 8.15
N THR A 82 5.33 -10.34 7.95
CA THR A 82 5.36 -11.78 7.65
C THR A 82 4.78 -12.02 6.26
N PHE A 83 5.49 -12.81 5.45
CA PHE A 83 5.05 -13.21 4.13
C PHE A 83 4.56 -14.66 4.13
N GLU A 84 3.37 -14.89 3.60
CA GLU A 84 2.75 -16.22 3.45
C GLU A 84 2.61 -16.54 1.96
N ASN A 85 3.48 -17.42 1.45
CA ASN A 85 3.52 -17.88 0.05
C ASN A 85 3.72 -16.76 -0.98
N VAL A 86 4.29 -15.64 -0.60
CA VAL A 86 4.56 -14.52 -1.52
C VAL A 86 5.84 -14.81 -2.30
N PRO A 87 5.84 -14.67 -3.64
CA PRO A 87 7.06 -14.77 -4.43
C PRO A 87 8.09 -13.71 -4.01
N PHE A 88 9.38 -14.09 -3.97
CA PHE A 88 10.45 -13.16 -3.56
C PHE A 88 10.47 -11.87 -4.38
N ALA A 89 10.22 -11.95 -5.68
CA ALA A 89 10.13 -10.77 -6.53
C ALA A 89 9.05 -9.79 -6.07
N MET A 90 7.88 -10.31 -5.69
CA MET A 90 6.79 -9.48 -5.17
C MET A 90 7.14 -8.88 -3.80
N GLU A 91 7.83 -9.63 -2.93
CA GLU A 91 8.33 -9.05 -1.67
C GLU A 91 9.25 -7.85 -1.93
N GLU A 92 10.20 -7.97 -2.88
CA GLU A 92 11.12 -6.89 -3.24
C GLU A 92 10.37 -5.67 -3.81
N VAL A 93 9.35 -5.90 -4.66
CA VAL A 93 8.48 -4.83 -5.18
C VAL A 93 7.77 -4.08 -4.05
N LEU A 94 7.27 -4.78 -3.04
CA LEU A 94 6.58 -4.17 -1.90
C LEU A 94 7.51 -3.33 -0.99
N PHE A 95 8.81 -3.60 -1.01
CA PHE A 95 9.83 -2.79 -0.31
C PHE A 95 10.48 -1.74 -1.19
N ASP A 96 10.22 -1.74 -2.52
CA ASP A 96 10.88 -0.80 -3.42
C ASP A 96 10.39 0.64 -3.18
N PRO A 97 11.30 1.63 -3.12
CA PRO A 97 10.91 3.03 -2.96
C PRO A 97 10.14 3.51 -4.19
N GLN A 98 9.06 4.25 -3.96
CA GLN A 98 8.21 4.78 -5.01
C GLN A 98 8.42 6.29 -5.18
N THR A 99 8.48 6.78 -6.41
CA THR A 99 8.49 8.21 -6.70
C THR A 99 7.08 8.79 -6.65
N SER A 100 6.10 8.01 -7.11
CA SER A 100 4.68 8.38 -7.21
C SER A 100 3.82 7.13 -7.09
N GLY A 101 3.84 6.49 -5.95
CA GLY A 101 3.17 5.20 -5.68
C GLY A 101 1.66 5.32 -5.43
N GLY A 102 1.10 6.53 -5.51
CA GLY A 102 -0.31 6.76 -5.25
C GLY A 102 -0.63 6.93 -3.77
N LEU A 103 -1.91 6.73 -3.42
CA LEU A 103 -2.41 6.90 -2.06
C LEU A 103 -2.82 5.56 -1.46
N LEU A 104 -2.46 5.37 -0.20
CA LEU A 104 -2.95 4.30 0.65
C LEU A 104 -3.98 4.87 1.62
N LEU A 105 -5.19 4.32 1.61
CA LEU A 105 -6.34 4.81 2.37
C LEU A 105 -6.87 3.73 3.30
N ALA A 106 -7.18 4.10 4.53
CA ALA A 106 -7.95 3.29 5.47
C ALA A 106 -9.37 3.85 5.59
N VAL A 107 -10.36 3.05 5.24
CA VAL A 107 -11.79 3.42 5.22
C VAL A 107 -12.62 2.37 5.95
N LEU A 108 -13.89 2.70 6.25
CA LEU A 108 -14.83 1.73 6.80
C LEU A 108 -15.10 0.59 5.78
N PRO A 109 -15.21 -0.66 6.23
CA PRO A 109 -15.45 -1.80 5.33
C PRO A 109 -16.69 -1.65 4.45
N GLU A 110 -17.76 -1.08 4.98
CA GLU A 110 -19.02 -0.83 4.26
C GLU A 110 -18.89 0.22 3.16
N GLU A 111 -17.89 1.09 3.21
CA GLU A 111 -17.64 2.14 2.21
C GLU A 111 -16.57 1.75 1.18
N ALA A 112 -15.76 0.73 1.46
CA ALA A 112 -14.59 0.37 0.66
C ALA A 112 -14.94 0.04 -0.79
N ASN A 113 -15.98 -0.78 -1.03
CA ASN A 113 -16.40 -1.17 -2.38
C ASN A 113 -16.95 0.02 -3.18
N ALA A 114 -17.68 0.92 -2.54
CA ALA A 114 -18.21 2.12 -3.20
C ALA A 114 -17.06 3.07 -3.60
N LEU A 115 -16.08 3.27 -2.71
CA LEU A 115 -14.90 4.07 -2.99
C LEU A 115 -14.06 3.47 -4.12
N GLU A 116 -13.80 2.17 -4.10
CA GLU A 116 -13.08 1.49 -5.18
C GLU A 116 -13.77 1.73 -6.53
N ALA A 117 -15.08 1.54 -6.60
CA ALA A 117 -15.85 1.75 -7.82
C ALA A 117 -15.82 3.21 -8.32
N GLU A 118 -15.93 4.20 -7.41
CA GLU A 118 -15.84 5.62 -7.76
C GLU A 118 -14.45 5.99 -8.30
N LEU A 119 -13.38 5.49 -7.67
CA LEU A 119 -12.00 5.75 -8.12
C LEU A 119 -11.72 5.08 -9.47
N GLN A 120 -12.21 3.86 -9.69
CA GLN A 120 -12.10 3.16 -10.99
C GLN A 120 -12.88 3.89 -12.09
N ALA A 121 -14.07 4.40 -11.79
CA ALA A 121 -14.86 5.22 -12.72
C ALA A 121 -14.14 6.54 -13.09
N ALA A 122 -13.31 7.06 -12.20
CA ALA A 122 -12.44 8.20 -12.46
C ALA A 122 -11.14 7.83 -13.22
N GLY A 123 -10.97 6.57 -13.64
CA GLY A 123 -9.82 6.09 -14.39
C GLY A 123 -8.57 5.76 -13.56
N LEU A 124 -8.72 5.63 -12.23
CA LEU A 124 -7.62 5.28 -11.34
C LEU A 124 -7.57 3.75 -11.12
N PRO A 125 -6.37 3.13 -11.04
CA PRO A 125 -6.21 1.70 -10.80
C PRO A 125 -6.42 1.36 -9.31
N ALA A 126 -7.53 1.81 -8.73
CA ALA A 126 -7.83 1.58 -7.31
C ALA A 126 -8.19 0.11 -7.05
N LYS A 127 -7.71 -0.41 -5.92
CA LYS A 127 -7.99 -1.76 -5.43
C LYS A 127 -8.11 -1.78 -3.91
N ILE A 128 -9.00 -2.63 -3.39
CA ILE A 128 -8.98 -3.03 -2.00
C ILE A 128 -7.83 -4.05 -1.86
N VAL A 129 -6.76 -3.65 -1.17
CA VAL A 129 -5.52 -4.43 -1.07
C VAL A 129 -5.44 -5.26 0.20
N GLY A 130 -6.35 -5.06 1.16
CA GLY A 130 -6.34 -5.81 2.42
C GLY A 130 -7.27 -5.22 3.45
N GLU A 131 -7.13 -5.69 4.68
CA GLU A 131 -7.94 -5.28 5.81
C GLU A 131 -7.08 -4.93 7.04
N ILE A 132 -7.53 -3.94 7.79
CA ILE A 132 -6.96 -3.57 9.09
C ILE A 132 -7.71 -4.34 10.18
N ILE A 133 -6.96 -4.96 11.07
CA ILE A 133 -7.48 -5.79 12.16
C ILE A 133 -6.96 -5.29 13.52
N PRO A 134 -7.59 -5.71 14.64
CA PRO A 134 -7.03 -5.46 15.96
C PRO A 134 -5.59 -5.98 16.06
N LYS A 135 -4.77 -5.31 16.89
CA LYS A 135 -3.36 -5.65 17.06
C LYS A 135 -3.16 -7.13 17.40
N THR A 136 -2.32 -7.78 16.62
CA THR A 136 -1.83 -9.15 16.82
C THR A 136 -0.33 -9.15 17.07
N GLU A 137 0.28 -10.33 17.26
CA GLU A 137 1.72 -10.45 17.40
C GLU A 137 2.47 -9.91 16.17
N GLN A 138 2.00 -10.28 14.96
CA GLN A 138 2.49 -9.72 13.71
C GLN A 138 1.72 -8.45 13.33
N GLU A 139 2.46 -7.41 12.95
CA GLU A 139 1.84 -6.15 12.56
C GLU A 139 1.28 -6.21 11.13
N ILE A 140 2.08 -6.69 10.19
CA ILE A 140 1.69 -6.81 8.78
C ILE A 140 1.84 -8.26 8.34
N THR A 141 0.78 -8.87 7.85
CA THR A 141 0.80 -10.18 7.21
C THR A 141 0.47 -10.01 5.73
N VAL A 142 1.39 -10.39 4.86
CA VAL A 142 1.19 -10.33 3.40
C VAL A 142 0.97 -11.75 2.88
N LYS A 143 -0.11 -11.96 2.13
CA LYS A 143 -0.50 -13.24 1.52
C LYS A 143 -0.48 -13.15 -0.01
N TYR A 144 -0.35 -14.32 -0.67
CA TYR A 144 -0.36 -14.38 -2.13
C TYR A 144 -1.35 -15.42 -2.64
#